data_4aea6a91e3f1f11d124113656eb1d69f
#
_entry.id   4aea6a91e3f1f11d124113656eb1d69f
#
_cell.length_a   1.000
_cell.length_b   1.000
_cell.length_c   1.000
_cell.angle_alpha   90.00
_cell.angle_beta   90.00
_cell.angle_gamma   90.00
#
_symmetry.space_group_name_H-M   'P 1'
#
loop_
_entity.id
_entity.type
_entity.pdbx_description
1 polymer ?
#
loop_
_entity_poly.entity_id
_entity_poly.type
_entity_poly.pdbx_seq_one_letter_code
_entity_poly.pdbx_strand_id
1 'polypeptide(L)'
;GESHSIGIPLAVATNDSFIVPTATMLVHPVRMNGTLLGAPQTYYQFNQMQDRIVSFISSHTKIEKDRLESLMLAKDTMAKDLGTILVGKNAVEEGLIAHVGDLQDAIESLEKKVEEKKEALKC
;
A
#
# COMPACT_ATOMS: atom_id res chain seq x y z
N GLY A 1 -6.79 10.96 7.13
CA GLY A 1 -6.61 10.91 5.69
C GLY A 1 -6.98 9.55 5.11
N GLU A 2 -7.02 9.50 3.81
CA GLU A 2 -7.39 8.30 3.06
C GLU A 2 -6.34 8.02 2.00
N SER A 3 -6.02 6.75 1.80
CA SER A 3 -5.11 6.30 0.75
C SER A 3 -5.78 5.20 -0.05
N HIS A 4 -6.22 5.55 -1.24
CA HIS A 4 -6.94 4.63 -2.11
C HIS A 4 -6.21 4.48 -3.45
N SER A 5 -6.37 3.32 -4.09
CA SER A 5 -5.86 3.07 -5.45
C SER A 5 -4.34 3.29 -5.53
N ILE A 6 -3.89 4.20 -6.40
CA ILE A 6 -2.48 4.57 -6.59
C ILE A 6 -1.82 5.15 -5.32
N GLY A 7 -2.63 5.63 -4.37
CA GLY A 7 -2.13 6.12 -3.09
C GLY A 7 -1.39 5.05 -2.28
N ILE A 8 -1.74 3.77 -2.43
CA ILE A 8 -1.08 2.68 -1.70
C ILE A 8 0.36 2.48 -2.17
N PRO A 9 0.65 2.26 -3.46
CA PRO A 9 2.04 2.19 -3.93
C PRO A 9 2.86 3.42 -3.58
N LEU A 10 2.28 4.62 -3.66
CA LEU A 10 2.96 5.85 -3.28
C LEU A 10 3.31 5.88 -1.78
N ALA A 11 2.38 5.48 -0.93
CA ALA A 11 2.60 5.46 0.52
C ALA A 11 3.69 4.46 0.93
N VAL A 12 3.79 3.32 0.26
CA VAL A 12 4.76 2.27 0.59
C VAL A 12 6.11 2.41 -0.12
N ALA A 13 6.22 3.32 -1.09
CA ALA A 13 7.46 3.58 -1.84
C ALA A 13 8.55 4.29 -1.02
N THR A 14 8.31 4.54 0.25
CA THR A 14 9.20 5.28 1.15
C THR A 14 10.02 4.32 2.03
N ASN A 15 11.10 4.84 2.62
CA ASN A 15 11.93 4.07 3.56
C ASN A 15 11.20 3.77 4.87
N ASP A 16 10.22 4.60 5.21
CA ASP A 16 9.40 4.43 6.40
C ASP A 16 8.00 4.96 6.12
N SER A 17 6.99 4.42 6.79
CA SER A 17 5.61 4.82 6.56
C SER A 17 4.82 4.85 7.86
N PHE A 18 3.88 5.79 7.92
CA PHE A 18 3.06 6.05 9.10
C PHE A 18 1.60 6.18 8.70
N ILE A 19 0.72 5.68 9.53
CA ILE A 19 -0.72 5.85 9.39
C ILE A 19 -1.33 6.29 10.72
N VAL A 20 -2.16 7.34 10.68
CA VAL A 20 -2.89 7.75 11.88
C VAL A 20 -4.02 6.75 12.19
N PRO A 21 -4.42 6.62 13.48
CA PRO A 21 -5.39 5.58 13.86
C PRO A 21 -6.73 5.62 13.12
N THR A 22 -7.15 6.79 12.64
CA THR A 22 -8.44 6.99 11.97
C THR A 22 -8.35 7.02 10.45
N ALA A 23 -7.16 6.95 9.90
CA ALA A 23 -6.98 6.93 8.43
C ALA A 23 -7.34 5.57 7.84
N THR A 24 -7.78 5.58 6.59
CA THR A 24 -8.18 4.39 5.88
C THR A 24 -7.34 4.15 4.63
N MET A 25 -7.16 2.88 4.30
CA MET A 25 -6.58 2.44 3.04
C MET A 25 -7.55 1.48 2.36
N LEU A 26 -7.86 1.72 1.10
CA LEU A 26 -8.65 0.79 0.29
C LEU A 26 -7.72 0.00 -0.61
N VAL A 27 -7.62 -1.28 -0.32
CA VAL A 27 -6.84 -2.24 -1.10
C VAL A 27 -7.79 -2.92 -2.09
N HIS A 28 -7.63 -2.65 -3.38
CA HIS A 28 -8.48 -3.21 -4.43
C HIS A 28 -7.64 -3.60 -5.67
N PRO A 29 -8.17 -4.51 -6.52
CA PRO A 29 -7.45 -4.86 -7.75
C PRO A 29 -7.42 -3.70 -8.75
N VAL A 30 -6.51 -3.78 -9.71
CA VAL A 30 -6.47 -2.84 -10.82
C VAL A 30 -7.83 -2.82 -11.52
N ARG A 31 -8.31 -1.63 -11.84
CA ARG A 31 -9.59 -1.43 -12.55
C ARG A 31 -9.32 -0.80 -13.91
N MET A 32 -10.10 -1.21 -14.89
CA MET A 32 -10.08 -0.62 -16.22
C MET A 32 -11.43 0.04 -16.49
N ASN A 33 -11.40 1.29 -16.93
CA ASN A 33 -12.59 2.02 -17.34
C ASN A 33 -12.65 2.03 -18.87
N GLY A 34 -13.85 1.84 -19.44
CA GLY A 34 -14.08 1.88 -20.87
C GLY A 34 -14.63 0.59 -21.45
N THR A 35 -14.87 0.58 -22.75
CA THR A 35 -15.37 -0.60 -23.45
C THR A 35 -14.22 -1.55 -23.74
N LEU A 36 -14.17 -2.67 -23.03
CA LEU A 36 -13.27 -3.75 -23.33
C LEU A 36 -13.84 -4.52 -24.53
N LEU A 37 -13.27 -4.31 -25.69
CA LEU A 37 -13.49 -5.18 -26.82
C LEU A 37 -12.69 -6.45 -26.56
N GLY A 38 -13.33 -7.45 -26.01
CA GLY A 38 -12.89 -8.75 -25.49
C GLY A 38 -11.71 -9.44 -26.14
N ALA A 39 -10.56 -8.79 -26.21
CA ALA A 39 -9.36 -9.39 -26.74
C ALA A 39 -8.59 -10.11 -25.61
N PRO A 40 -8.15 -11.36 -25.84
CA PRO A 40 -7.29 -12.07 -24.88
C PRO A 40 -6.05 -11.28 -24.46
N GLN A 41 -5.52 -10.44 -25.36
CA GLN A 41 -4.40 -9.55 -25.11
C GLN A 41 -4.69 -8.48 -24.04
N THR A 42 -5.91 -7.94 -24.01
CA THR A 42 -6.30 -6.94 -22.99
C THR A 42 -6.35 -7.59 -21.61
N TYR A 43 -6.87 -8.80 -21.51
CA TYR A 43 -6.89 -9.56 -20.27
C TYR A 43 -5.46 -9.87 -19.79
N TYR A 44 -4.58 -10.28 -20.70
CA TYR A 44 -3.18 -10.55 -20.40
C TYR A 44 -2.46 -9.30 -19.88
N GLN A 45 -2.64 -8.16 -20.55
CA GLN A 45 -2.06 -6.88 -20.13
C GLN A 45 -2.56 -6.43 -18.75
N PHE A 46 -3.85 -6.63 -18.50
CA PHE A 46 -4.46 -6.35 -17.20
C PHE A 46 -3.81 -7.18 -16.09
N ASN A 47 -3.65 -8.49 -16.30
CA ASN A 47 -3.02 -9.36 -15.32
C ASN A 47 -1.55 -9.01 -15.08
N GLN A 48 -0.82 -8.63 -16.12
CA GLN A 48 0.56 -8.17 -15.98
C GLN A 48 0.65 -6.89 -15.15
N MET A 49 -0.26 -5.95 -15.35
CA MET A 49 -0.30 -4.71 -14.58
C MET A 49 -0.61 -5.00 -13.10
N GLN A 50 -1.58 -5.86 -12.86
CA GLN A 50 -1.93 -6.31 -11.51
C GLN A 50 -0.72 -6.95 -10.82
N ASP A 51 -0.03 -7.87 -11.48
CA ASP A 51 1.16 -8.54 -10.96
C ASP A 51 2.29 -7.56 -10.62
N ARG A 52 2.52 -6.57 -11.46
CA ARG A 52 3.54 -5.54 -11.22
C ARG A 52 3.23 -4.73 -9.97
N ILE A 53 1.98 -4.34 -9.79
CA ILE A 53 1.56 -3.56 -8.62
C ILE A 53 1.67 -4.40 -7.35
N VAL A 54 1.20 -5.63 -7.38
CA VAL A 54 1.30 -6.55 -6.24
C VAL A 54 2.77 -6.80 -5.89
N SER A 55 3.61 -7.04 -6.88
CA SER A 55 5.05 -7.26 -6.68
C SER A 55 5.74 -6.02 -6.09
N PHE A 56 5.40 -4.84 -6.59
CA PHE A 56 5.94 -3.59 -6.06
C PHE A 56 5.57 -3.40 -4.58
N ILE A 57 4.29 -3.54 -4.26
CA ILE A 57 3.81 -3.37 -2.88
C ILE A 57 4.47 -4.40 -1.95
N SER A 58 4.48 -5.67 -2.32
CA SER A 58 5.06 -6.73 -1.47
C SER A 58 6.57 -6.61 -1.30
N SER A 59 7.29 -6.09 -2.30
CA SER A 59 8.73 -5.87 -2.21
C SER A 59 9.12 -4.67 -1.32
N HIS A 60 8.20 -3.73 -1.11
CA HIS A 60 8.42 -2.54 -0.28
C HIS A 60 7.78 -2.62 1.10
N THR A 61 7.11 -3.72 1.41
CA THR A 61 6.36 -3.90 2.65
C THR A 61 6.62 -5.30 3.23
N LYS A 62 6.01 -5.60 4.35
CA LYS A 62 6.08 -6.93 4.98
C LYS A 62 4.95 -7.85 4.55
N ILE A 63 3.97 -7.36 3.80
CA ILE A 63 2.85 -8.18 3.37
C ILE A 63 3.27 -9.18 2.29
N GLU A 64 2.85 -10.42 2.41
CA GLU A 64 3.06 -11.45 1.40
C GLU A 64 2.12 -11.22 0.21
N LYS A 65 2.57 -11.61 -0.99
CA LYS A 65 1.79 -11.46 -2.24
C LYS A 65 0.41 -12.10 -2.12
N ASP A 66 0.35 -13.33 -1.65
CA ASP A 66 -0.90 -14.09 -1.55
C ASP A 66 -1.88 -13.40 -0.60
N ARG A 67 -1.37 -12.84 0.50
CA ARG A 67 -2.21 -12.11 1.43
C ARG A 67 -2.73 -10.80 0.81
N LEU A 68 -1.87 -10.07 0.11
CA LEU A 68 -2.25 -8.85 -0.59
C LEU A 68 -3.33 -9.12 -1.65
N GLU A 69 -3.15 -10.14 -2.45
CA GLU A 69 -4.14 -10.56 -3.45
C GLU A 69 -5.46 -10.96 -2.80
N SER A 70 -5.40 -11.68 -1.70
CA SER A 70 -6.58 -12.05 -0.91
C SER A 70 -7.37 -10.81 -0.43
N LEU A 71 -6.67 -9.78 0.06
CA LEU A 71 -7.31 -8.52 0.47
C LEU A 71 -7.91 -7.77 -0.72
N MET A 72 -7.23 -7.77 -1.86
CA MET A 72 -7.71 -7.13 -3.08
C MET A 72 -8.99 -7.75 -3.63
N LEU A 73 -9.09 -9.07 -3.55
CA LEU A 73 -10.21 -9.84 -4.11
C LEU A 73 -11.34 -10.10 -3.10
N ALA A 74 -11.16 -9.71 -1.86
CA ALA A 74 -12.18 -9.87 -0.83
C ALA A 74 -13.41 -9.01 -1.14
N LYS A 75 -14.58 -9.52 -0.80
CA LYS A 75 -15.82 -8.77 -0.86
C LYS A 75 -16.13 -8.22 0.52
N ASP A 76 -15.65 -7.02 0.78
CA ASP A 76 -15.90 -6.33 2.04
C ASP A 76 -17.30 -5.74 2.05
N THR A 77 -18.01 -5.87 3.17
CA THR A 77 -19.35 -5.28 3.33
C THR A 77 -19.35 -3.76 3.28
N MET A 78 -18.21 -3.13 3.56
CA MET A 78 -18.05 -1.67 3.53
C MET A 78 -17.57 -1.14 2.18
N ALA A 79 -17.10 -2.00 1.31
CA ALA A 79 -16.68 -1.64 -0.04
C ALA A 79 -17.80 -1.94 -1.04
N LYS A 80 -18.03 -1.01 -1.98
CA LYS A 80 -19.05 -1.21 -3.04
C LYS A 80 -18.64 -2.30 -4.03
N ASP A 81 -17.35 -2.54 -4.17
CA ASP A 81 -16.73 -3.51 -5.08
C ASP A 81 -15.77 -4.43 -4.34
N LEU A 82 -15.04 -5.24 -5.11
CA LEU A 82 -13.94 -6.03 -4.56
C LEU A 82 -12.89 -5.13 -3.91
N GLY A 83 -12.40 -5.56 -2.77
CA GLY A 83 -11.37 -4.86 -2.03
C GLY A 83 -11.60 -4.93 -0.53
N THR A 84 -10.63 -4.46 0.22
CA THR A 84 -10.66 -4.43 1.68
C THR A 84 -10.30 -3.03 2.17
N ILE A 85 -11.09 -2.51 3.08
CA ILE A 85 -10.79 -1.26 3.78
C ILE A 85 -10.03 -1.60 5.06
N LEU A 86 -8.82 -1.06 5.18
CA LEU A 86 -7.97 -1.18 6.36
C LEU A 86 -7.95 0.16 7.09
N VAL A 87 -8.17 0.12 8.39
CA VAL A 87 -8.20 1.33 9.23
C VAL A 87 -6.99 1.30 10.16
N GLY A 88 -6.21 2.38 10.16
CA GLY A 88 -5.12 2.61 11.11
C GLY A 88 -4.23 1.40 11.36
N LYS A 89 -4.30 0.85 12.56
CA LYS A 89 -3.47 -0.28 12.97
C LYS A 89 -3.64 -1.54 12.12
N ASN A 90 -4.81 -1.73 11.48
CA ASN A 90 -5.01 -2.89 10.61
C ASN A 90 -4.06 -2.88 9.42
N ALA A 91 -3.73 -1.71 8.89
CA ALA A 91 -2.74 -1.58 7.82
C ALA A 91 -1.34 -1.99 8.28
N VAL A 92 -1.02 -1.72 9.55
CA VAL A 92 0.25 -2.13 10.16
C VAL A 92 0.26 -3.65 10.46
N GLU A 93 -0.83 -4.16 11.00
CA GLU A 93 -0.97 -5.60 11.29
C GLU A 93 -0.85 -6.45 10.01
N GLU A 94 -1.40 -5.97 8.90
CA GLU A 94 -1.27 -6.65 7.59
C GLU A 94 0.11 -6.46 6.96
N GLY A 95 0.96 -5.62 7.52
CA GLY A 95 2.31 -5.40 7.02
C GLY A 95 2.44 -4.40 5.88
N LEU A 96 1.39 -3.63 5.57
CA LEU A 96 1.40 -2.60 4.51
C LEU A 96 2.09 -1.32 4.94
N ILE A 97 1.83 -0.86 6.16
CA ILE A 97 2.42 0.36 6.71
C ILE A 97 3.27 -0.01 7.91
N ALA A 98 4.39 0.68 8.10
CA ALA A 98 5.35 0.33 9.12
C ALA A 98 4.89 0.69 10.53
N HIS A 99 4.27 1.86 10.69
CA HIS A 99 3.94 2.38 12.02
C HIS A 99 2.57 3.05 12.07
N VAL A 100 1.90 2.92 13.21
CA VAL A 100 0.79 3.81 13.56
C VAL A 100 1.40 5.06 14.21
N GLY A 101 1.09 6.23 13.68
CA GLY A 101 1.61 7.49 14.20
C GLY A 101 1.12 8.68 13.40
N ASP A 102 1.35 9.87 13.93
CA ASP A 102 0.96 11.13 13.29
C ASP A 102 2.16 11.78 12.55
N LEU A 103 1.94 12.97 12.04
CA LEU A 103 2.98 13.73 11.34
C LEU A 103 4.18 14.01 12.25
N GLN A 104 3.95 14.28 13.53
CA GLN A 104 5.02 14.54 14.49
C GLN A 104 5.91 13.32 14.67
N ASP A 105 5.31 12.14 14.77
CA ASP A 105 6.04 10.87 14.87
C ASP A 105 6.91 10.63 13.62
N ALA A 106 6.37 10.93 12.44
CA ALA A 106 7.09 10.81 11.18
C ALA A 106 8.29 11.77 11.11
N ILE A 107 8.10 13.02 11.53
CA ILE A 107 9.16 14.03 11.58
C ILE A 107 10.28 13.59 12.55
N GLU A 108 9.93 13.14 13.73
CA GLU A 108 10.90 12.66 14.73
C GLU A 108 11.70 11.46 14.22
N SER A 109 11.03 10.52 13.55
CA SER A 109 11.69 9.38 12.93
C SER A 109 12.70 9.83 11.85
N LEU A 110 12.30 10.79 11.03
CA LEU A 110 13.17 11.33 9.98
C LEU A 110 14.38 12.06 10.57
N GLU A 111 14.18 12.89 11.57
CA GLU A 111 15.26 13.60 12.26
C GLU A 111 16.28 12.63 12.86
N LYS A 112 15.80 11.56 13.49
CA LYS A 112 16.65 10.51 14.06
C LYS A 112 17.49 9.85 12.96
N LYS A 113 16.90 9.52 11.83
CA LYS A 113 17.62 8.92 10.68
C LYS A 113 18.67 9.84 10.10
N VAL A 114 18.38 11.15 10.03
CA VAL A 114 19.34 12.15 9.58
C VAL A 114 20.54 12.21 10.53
N GLU A 115 20.32 12.23 11.83
CA GLU A 115 21.40 12.24 12.81
C GLU A 115 22.24 10.95 12.76
N GLU A 116 21.63 9.78 12.67
CA GLU A 116 22.31 8.50 12.51
C GLU A 116 23.20 8.49 11.26
N LYS A 117 22.71 9.04 10.15
CA LYS A 117 23.46 9.12 8.91
C LYS A 117 24.64 10.11 9.01
N LYS A 118 24.46 11.23 9.68
CA LYS A 118 25.55 12.17 9.95
C LYS A 118 26.64 11.53 10.80
N GLU A 119 26.29 10.81 11.85
CA GLU A 119 27.25 10.07 12.69
C GLU A 119 28.03 9.01 11.87
N ALA A 120 27.35 8.27 11.00
CA ALA A 120 27.98 7.28 10.13
C ALA A 120 28.99 7.91 9.16
N LEU A 121 28.78 9.17 8.73
CA LEU A 121 29.68 9.89 7.84
C LEU A 121 30.92 10.49 8.52
N LYS A 122 30.95 10.54 9.86
CA LYS A 122 32.08 11.04 10.63
C LYS A 122 33.19 10.01 10.87
N CYS A 123 32.92 8.75 10.56
CA CYS A 123 33.88 7.64 10.74
C CYS A 123 34.72 7.40 9.50
#